data_f6551e282dd1ecbb3c9699014058bf7d
#
_entry.id   f6551e282dd1ecbb3c9699014058bf7d
#
_cell.length_a   1.000
_cell.length_b   1.000
_cell.length_c   1.000
_cell.angle_alpha   90.00
_cell.angle_beta   90.00
_cell.angle_gamma   90.00
#
_symmetry.space_group_name_H-M   'P 1'
#
loop_
_entity.id
_entity.type
_entity.pdbx_description
1 polymer ?
#
loop_
_entity_poly.entity_id
_entity_poly.type
_entity_poly.pdbx_seq_one_letter_code
_entity_poly.pdbx_strand_id
1 'polypeptide(L)'
;DGTLVNVVIGESDEDPVVGISDLLIHLAGDQMGKKASEVVGGEDLDIILCGKPLAGEEKEPVKAQLLKLLKDQYGLDEEDMLSAEIEAVPAGKTRDFGLDRSMLLGYGHDDRVCAYASMEAILSLTETPEYTCCCLLADKEEIGSVGATGMRAHYFENAMAELLALTAPYSDLTLRRALANSRMLSCDVSAGYDPLYGGAFEKKNAALMGHGVCYNKFTGSRGKSGSNDANAEFLGRLRKIMADNSVTWQTAELGKVDVGGGGTIAYICALYGMEVIDSGVPVLSMHA
;
A
#
# COMPACT_ATOMS: atom_id res chain seq x y z
N ASP A 1 -2.40 19.43 24.59
CA ASP A 1 -1.04 19.72 25.04
C ASP A 1 0.02 19.21 24.02
N GLY A 2 -0.40 18.53 22.97
CA GLY A 2 0.46 17.98 21.91
C GLY A 2 1.06 16.60 22.22
N THR A 3 0.60 15.93 23.26
CA THR A 3 1.01 14.55 23.54
C THR A 3 0.42 13.61 22.49
N LEU A 4 1.28 12.82 21.84
CA LEU A 4 0.84 11.80 20.88
C LEU A 4 0.33 10.57 21.64
N VAL A 5 -0.88 10.14 21.33
CA VAL A 5 -1.49 8.92 21.89
C VAL A 5 -1.79 7.96 20.74
N ASN A 6 -1.21 6.77 20.79
CA ASN A 6 -1.50 5.69 19.84
C ASN A 6 -2.42 4.66 20.53
N VAL A 7 -3.53 4.36 19.88
CA VAL A 7 -4.53 3.40 20.37
C VAL A 7 -4.73 2.33 19.31
N VAL A 8 -4.53 1.07 19.67
CA VAL A 8 -4.79 -0.09 18.81
C VAL A 8 -5.81 -0.97 19.49
N ILE A 9 -6.87 -1.33 18.78
CA ILE A 9 -7.99 -2.13 19.30
C ILE A 9 -8.30 -3.23 18.28
N GLY A 10 -8.41 -4.47 18.74
CA GLY A 10 -8.80 -5.61 17.90
C GLY A 10 -7.66 -6.47 17.37
N GLU A 11 -6.42 -6.22 17.76
CA GLU A 11 -5.28 -7.07 17.41
C GLU A 11 -5.15 -8.32 18.30
N SER A 12 -5.49 -8.20 19.58
CA SER A 12 -5.58 -9.35 20.48
C SER A 12 -6.90 -10.10 20.26
N ASP A 13 -6.87 -11.42 20.42
CA ASP A 13 -8.10 -12.25 20.36
C ASP A 13 -9.09 -11.90 21.49
N GLU A 14 -8.62 -11.22 22.54
CA GLU A 14 -9.44 -10.76 23.68
C GLU A 14 -9.99 -9.34 23.49
N ASP A 15 -9.49 -8.59 22.49
CA ASP A 15 -9.97 -7.24 22.20
C ASP A 15 -11.35 -7.27 21.55
N PRO A 16 -12.19 -6.26 21.80
CA PRO A 16 -13.41 -6.08 21.04
C PRO A 16 -13.08 -5.71 19.59
N VAL A 17 -13.98 -6.04 18.69
CA VAL A 17 -13.96 -5.56 17.30
C VAL A 17 -15.14 -4.64 17.06
N VAL A 18 -15.03 -3.77 16.08
CA VAL A 18 -16.08 -2.87 15.60
C VAL A 18 -16.59 -3.34 14.24
N GLY A 19 -17.69 -2.81 13.76
CA GLY A 19 -18.24 -3.24 12.49
C GLY A 19 -19.16 -2.21 11.88
N ILE A 20 -19.45 -2.41 10.61
CA ILE A 20 -20.42 -1.65 9.83
C ILE A 20 -21.63 -2.56 9.60
N SER A 21 -22.84 -2.05 9.86
CA SER A 21 -24.07 -2.78 9.53
C SER A 21 -24.49 -2.52 8.09
N ASP A 22 -25.17 -3.49 7.51
CA ASP A 22 -25.83 -3.34 6.21
C ASP A 22 -27.26 -3.84 6.30
N LEU A 23 -28.08 -3.49 5.30
CA LEU A 23 -29.48 -3.89 5.30
C LEU A 23 -29.64 -5.39 5.08
N LEU A 24 -30.56 -5.96 5.85
CA LEU A 24 -31.08 -7.29 5.59
C LEU A 24 -31.64 -7.35 4.15
N ILE A 25 -31.31 -8.39 3.40
CA ILE A 25 -31.72 -8.55 2.00
C ILE A 25 -33.24 -8.33 1.77
N HIS A 26 -34.07 -8.69 2.73
CA HIS A 26 -35.54 -8.51 2.67
C HIS A 26 -35.97 -7.05 2.73
N LEU A 27 -35.10 -6.15 3.15
CA LEU A 27 -35.34 -4.70 3.20
C LEU A 27 -34.52 -3.93 2.16
N ALA A 28 -33.60 -4.59 1.47
CA ALA A 28 -32.61 -3.99 0.58
C ALA A 28 -33.08 -3.88 -0.88
N GLY A 29 -34.38 -3.89 -1.16
CA GLY A 29 -34.92 -3.88 -2.53
C GLY A 29 -34.38 -2.75 -3.41
N ASP A 30 -34.36 -1.54 -2.89
CA ASP A 30 -33.83 -0.36 -3.64
C ASP A 30 -32.30 -0.43 -3.79
N GLN A 31 -31.60 -0.90 -2.76
CA GLN A 31 -30.14 -1.08 -2.80
C GLN A 31 -29.75 -2.11 -3.85
N MET A 32 -30.45 -3.24 -3.92
CA MET A 32 -30.19 -4.31 -4.89
C MET A 32 -30.46 -3.92 -6.35
N GLY A 33 -31.24 -2.86 -6.56
CA GLY A 33 -31.47 -2.27 -7.90
C GLY A 33 -30.39 -1.32 -8.40
N LYS A 34 -29.45 -0.93 -7.52
CA LYS A 34 -28.35 -0.02 -7.87
C LYS A 34 -27.25 -0.71 -8.68
N LYS A 35 -26.42 0.08 -9.36
CA LYS A 35 -25.17 -0.44 -9.92
C LYS A 35 -24.21 -0.83 -8.80
N ALA A 36 -23.34 -1.79 -9.03
CA ALA A 36 -22.37 -2.25 -8.03
C ALA A 36 -21.52 -1.12 -7.43
N SER A 37 -21.18 -0.11 -8.22
CA SER A 37 -20.43 1.08 -7.78
C SER A 37 -21.25 2.05 -6.89
N GLU A 38 -22.53 1.82 -6.73
CA GLU A 38 -23.48 2.69 -6.01
C GLU A 38 -24.18 1.94 -4.86
N VAL A 39 -23.91 0.62 -4.72
CA VAL A 39 -24.58 -0.25 -3.75
C VAL A 39 -24.27 0.17 -2.31
N VAL A 40 -23.02 0.53 -2.04
CA VAL A 40 -22.57 1.02 -0.75
C VAL A 40 -22.26 2.52 -0.90
N GLY A 41 -23.03 3.36 -0.21
CA GLY A 41 -22.77 4.79 -0.13
C GLY A 41 -21.63 5.08 0.85
N GLY A 42 -20.83 6.12 0.61
CA GLY A 42 -19.77 6.51 1.54
C GLY A 42 -20.29 6.86 2.94
N GLU A 43 -21.45 7.53 3.01
CA GLU A 43 -22.10 7.89 4.27
C GLU A 43 -22.73 6.68 5.00
N ASP A 44 -22.87 5.54 4.33
CA ASP A 44 -23.38 4.29 4.93
C ASP A 44 -22.26 3.47 5.60
N LEU A 45 -21.00 3.95 5.58
CA LEU A 45 -19.83 3.28 6.14
C LEU A 45 -19.54 3.69 7.60
N ASP A 46 -20.52 4.21 8.31
CA ASP A 46 -20.39 4.54 9.74
C ASP A 46 -20.13 3.29 10.59
N ILE A 47 -19.12 3.39 11.45
CA ILE A 47 -18.69 2.29 12.29
C ILE A 47 -19.48 2.28 13.61
N ILE A 48 -20.03 1.13 13.96
CA ILE A 48 -20.69 0.91 15.25
C ILE A 48 -19.63 0.72 16.33
N LEU A 49 -19.43 1.73 17.16
CA LEU A 49 -18.46 1.72 18.25
C LEU A 49 -19.04 1.29 19.59
N CYS A 50 -20.33 1.63 19.87
CA CYS A 50 -20.95 1.40 21.15
C CYS A 50 -22.47 1.21 21.00
N GLY A 51 -23.09 0.39 21.85
CA GLY A 51 -24.51 0.17 21.83
C GLY A 51 -25.17 0.26 23.25
N LYS A 52 -24.34 0.39 24.29
CA LYS A 52 -24.85 0.42 25.68
C LYS A 52 -24.98 1.87 26.17
N PRO A 53 -26.15 2.30 26.66
CA PRO A 53 -26.31 3.64 27.19
C PRO A 53 -25.62 3.80 28.55
N LEU A 54 -25.12 5.00 28.83
CA LEU A 54 -24.63 5.39 30.17
C LEU A 54 -25.83 5.57 31.11
N ALA A 55 -25.78 4.89 32.24
CA ALA A 55 -26.87 4.97 33.24
C ALA A 55 -26.94 6.37 33.85
N GLY A 56 -28.14 6.93 33.90
CA GLY A 56 -28.41 8.26 34.46
C GLY A 56 -28.18 9.42 33.49
N GLU A 57 -27.75 9.15 32.28
CA GLU A 57 -27.59 10.15 31.20
C GLU A 57 -28.85 10.13 30.30
N GLU A 58 -29.51 11.29 30.17
CA GLU A 58 -30.73 11.41 29.37
C GLU A 58 -30.44 11.91 27.94
N LYS A 59 -29.35 12.65 27.75
CA LYS A 59 -28.98 13.21 26.46
C LYS A 59 -27.87 12.40 25.83
N GLU A 60 -28.10 11.80 24.65
CA GLU A 60 -27.16 10.99 23.90
C GLU A 60 -26.43 9.93 24.76
N PRO A 61 -27.16 9.08 25.51
CA PRO A 61 -26.55 8.23 26.54
C PRO A 61 -25.56 7.22 26.00
N VAL A 62 -25.68 6.81 24.73
CA VAL A 62 -24.71 5.91 24.07
C VAL A 62 -23.42 6.65 23.74
N LYS A 63 -23.51 7.87 23.20
CA LYS A 63 -22.34 8.73 22.98
C LYS A 63 -21.62 9.04 24.28
N ALA A 64 -22.37 9.37 25.34
CA ALA A 64 -21.78 9.62 26.65
C ALA A 64 -21.03 8.39 27.20
N GLN A 65 -21.54 7.18 26.96
CA GLN A 65 -20.86 5.94 27.33
C GLN A 65 -19.57 5.76 26.54
N LEU A 66 -19.59 6.03 25.23
CA LEU A 66 -18.38 5.95 24.37
C LEU A 66 -17.31 6.94 24.86
N LEU A 67 -17.68 8.21 25.06
CA LEU A 67 -16.73 9.23 25.54
C LEU A 67 -16.14 8.88 26.91
N LYS A 68 -16.99 8.31 27.81
CA LYS A 68 -16.49 7.80 29.09
C LYS A 68 -15.46 6.68 28.92
N LEU A 69 -15.72 5.73 28.04
CA LEU A 69 -14.76 4.64 27.76
C LEU A 69 -13.43 5.17 27.19
N LEU A 70 -13.51 6.08 26.24
CA LEU A 70 -12.31 6.72 25.64
C LEU A 70 -11.51 7.48 26.69
N LYS A 71 -12.19 8.22 27.57
CA LYS A 71 -11.55 8.95 28.67
C LYS A 71 -10.90 8.01 29.68
N ASP A 72 -11.66 7.01 30.15
CA ASP A 72 -11.20 6.11 31.21
C ASP A 72 -10.05 5.20 30.77
N GLN A 73 -10.06 4.74 29.50
CA GLN A 73 -9.08 3.79 29.00
C GLN A 73 -7.87 4.45 28.34
N TYR A 74 -8.08 5.55 27.62
CA TYR A 74 -7.05 6.15 26.78
C TYR A 74 -6.76 7.61 27.10
N GLY A 75 -7.52 8.22 28.02
CA GLY A 75 -7.37 9.63 28.39
C GLY A 75 -7.89 10.63 27.35
N LEU A 76 -8.62 10.14 26.34
CA LEU A 76 -9.10 10.95 25.21
C LEU A 76 -10.40 11.66 25.53
N ASP A 77 -10.52 12.90 25.13
CA ASP A 77 -11.74 13.72 25.16
C ASP A 77 -12.36 13.84 23.75
N GLU A 78 -13.61 14.30 23.67
CA GLU A 78 -14.31 14.47 22.38
C GLU A 78 -13.55 15.41 21.42
N GLU A 79 -12.90 16.46 21.94
CA GLU A 79 -12.14 17.39 21.12
C GLU A 79 -10.91 16.77 20.47
N ASP A 80 -10.33 15.73 21.08
CA ASP A 80 -9.19 15.02 20.52
C ASP A 80 -9.55 14.30 19.21
N MET A 81 -10.81 13.91 19.05
CA MET A 81 -11.31 13.26 17.84
C MET A 81 -11.30 14.18 16.60
N LEU A 82 -11.28 15.51 16.80
CA LEU A 82 -11.23 16.46 15.69
C LEU A 82 -9.89 16.49 14.96
N SER A 83 -8.82 16.04 15.62
CA SER A 83 -7.47 15.97 15.09
C SER A 83 -6.90 14.54 15.07
N ALA A 84 -7.73 13.53 15.35
CA ALA A 84 -7.32 12.14 15.31
C ALA A 84 -7.25 11.62 13.88
N GLU A 85 -6.26 10.78 13.60
CA GLU A 85 -6.24 9.87 12.45
C GLU A 85 -6.80 8.53 12.91
N ILE A 86 -7.90 8.10 12.29
CA ILE A 86 -8.61 6.88 12.68
C ILE A 86 -8.68 5.96 11.47
N GLU A 87 -8.13 4.77 11.63
CA GLU A 87 -8.17 3.74 10.61
C GLU A 87 -8.98 2.55 11.10
N ALA A 88 -9.96 2.14 10.31
CA ALA A 88 -10.70 0.91 10.51
C ALA A 88 -10.29 -0.13 9.47
N VAL A 89 -9.77 -1.25 9.94
CA VAL A 89 -9.21 -2.30 9.08
C VAL A 89 -9.85 -3.64 9.39
N PRO A 90 -9.83 -4.61 8.45
CA PRO A 90 -10.29 -5.98 8.73
C PRO A 90 -9.58 -6.60 9.94
N ALA A 91 -10.34 -7.11 10.89
CA ALA A 91 -9.85 -7.65 12.17
C ALA A 91 -9.27 -9.08 12.07
N GLY A 92 -9.07 -9.61 10.88
CA GLY A 92 -8.57 -10.97 10.68
C GLY A 92 -7.05 -11.05 10.71
N LYS A 93 -6.50 -12.01 11.46
CA LYS A 93 -5.07 -12.34 11.40
C LYS A 93 -4.73 -13.04 10.07
N THR A 94 -3.51 -12.82 9.57
CA THR A 94 -2.98 -13.60 8.44
C THR A 94 -2.96 -15.08 8.76
N ARG A 95 -3.39 -15.90 7.80
CA ARG A 95 -3.45 -17.36 7.91
C ARG A 95 -2.95 -18.03 6.65
N ASP A 96 -2.53 -19.29 6.79
CA ASP A 96 -2.33 -20.17 5.65
C ASP A 96 -3.63 -20.28 4.83
N PHE A 97 -3.50 -20.18 3.52
CA PHE A 97 -4.61 -20.24 2.58
C PHE A 97 -4.45 -21.43 1.61
N GLY A 98 -5.57 -22.09 1.35
CA GLY A 98 -5.61 -23.37 0.64
C GLY A 98 -5.44 -24.56 1.59
N LEU A 99 -5.98 -25.71 1.20
CA LEU A 99 -5.86 -26.93 2.01
C LEU A 99 -4.40 -27.43 2.11
N ASP A 100 -3.60 -27.10 1.12
CA ASP A 100 -2.17 -27.39 1.03
C ASP A 100 -1.28 -26.31 1.69
N ARG A 101 -1.89 -25.23 2.21
CA ARG A 101 -1.20 -24.11 2.85
C ARG A 101 -0.14 -23.43 1.97
N SER A 102 -0.37 -23.43 0.65
CA SER A 102 0.60 -22.89 -0.32
C SER A 102 0.58 -21.37 -0.46
N MET A 103 -0.41 -20.71 0.13
CA MET A 103 -0.58 -19.26 0.07
C MET A 103 -0.84 -18.68 1.46
N LEU A 104 -0.82 -17.37 1.56
CA LEU A 104 -1.21 -16.62 2.76
C LEU A 104 -2.42 -15.76 2.44
N LEU A 105 -3.40 -15.74 3.33
CA LEU A 105 -4.55 -14.84 3.30
C LEU A 105 -4.42 -13.83 4.44
N GLY A 106 -4.39 -12.56 4.11
CA GLY A 106 -4.29 -11.50 5.10
C GLY A 106 -4.62 -10.14 4.50
N TYR A 107 -4.98 -9.19 5.36
CA TYR A 107 -5.13 -7.80 5.01
C TYR A 107 -3.76 -7.14 4.83
N GLY A 108 -3.66 -6.20 3.87
CA GLY A 108 -2.49 -5.34 3.72
C GLY A 108 -1.30 -5.98 3.04
N HIS A 109 -1.48 -7.03 2.23
CA HIS A 109 -0.42 -7.51 1.32
C HIS A 109 0.01 -6.40 0.36
N ASP A 110 -0.92 -5.60 -0.08
CA ASP A 110 -0.71 -4.36 -0.79
C ASP A 110 -0.57 -3.20 0.21
N ASP A 111 0.66 -2.64 0.48
CA ASP A 111 1.91 -3.21 -0.08
C ASP A 111 2.93 -3.56 1.02
N ARG A 112 2.47 -4.12 2.12
CA ARG A 112 3.36 -4.53 3.23
C ARG A 112 4.37 -5.60 2.81
N VAL A 113 4.02 -6.45 1.85
CA VAL A 113 4.91 -7.54 1.44
C VAL A 113 6.15 -7.02 0.72
N CYS A 114 6.00 -6.02 -0.15
CA CYS A 114 7.15 -5.42 -0.84
C CYS A 114 7.87 -4.41 0.06
N ALA A 115 7.14 -3.65 0.88
CA ALA A 115 7.72 -2.75 1.87
C ALA A 115 8.63 -3.50 2.86
N TYR A 116 8.15 -4.63 3.40
CA TYR A 116 8.94 -5.49 4.28
C TYR A 116 10.20 -6.02 3.59
N ALA A 117 10.06 -6.54 2.37
CA ALA A 117 11.20 -7.06 1.62
C ALA A 117 12.25 -5.98 1.32
N SER A 118 11.80 -4.76 1.00
CA SER A 118 12.68 -3.61 0.77
C SER A 118 13.43 -3.18 2.03
N MET A 119 12.75 -3.17 3.17
CA MET A 119 13.36 -2.87 4.47
C MET A 119 14.40 -3.95 4.85
N GLU A 120 14.04 -5.22 4.74
CA GLU A 120 14.96 -6.34 5.03
C GLU A 120 16.20 -6.31 4.13
N ALA A 121 16.06 -5.92 2.87
CA ALA A 121 17.19 -5.78 1.96
C ALA A 121 18.22 -4.76 2.47
N ILE A 122 17.79 -3.63 3.03
CA ILE A 122 18.69 -2.62 3.62
C ILE A 122 19.27 -3.10 4.95
N LEU A 123 18.45 -3.68 5.83
CA LEU A 123 18.89 -4.15 7.15
C LEU A 123 19.85 -5.34 7.07
N SER A 124 19.79 -6.12 6.00
CA SER A 124 20.69 -7.25 5.78
C SER A 124 22.09 -6.88 5.29
N LEU A 125 22.35 -5.60 4.98
CA LEU A 125 23.66 -5.16 4.55
C LEU A 125 24.66 -5.24 5.72
N THR A 126 25.66 -6.09 5.58
CA THR A 126 26.73 -6.29 6.60
C THR A 126 28.00 -5.50 6.30
N GLU A 127 28.17 -5.07 5.08
CA GLU A 127 29.33 -4.32 4.62
C GLU A 127 28.90 -2.98 4.03
N THR A 128 29.83 -2.03 4.01
CA THR A 128 29.58 -0.72 3.38
C THR A 128 29.47 -0.91 1.87
N PRO A 129 28.31 -0.63 1.26
CA PRO A 129 28.15 -0.78 -0.18
C PRO A 129 28.94 0.29 -0.95
N GLU A 130 29.27 -0.01 -2.21
CA GLU A 130 29.93 0.95 -3.11
C GLU A 130 29.08 2.21 -3.37
N TYR A 131 27.79 2.03 -3.46
CA TYR A 131 26.81 3.11 -3.67
C TYR A 131 25.92 3.26 -2.45
N THR A 132 25.46 4.48 -2.19
CA THR A 132 24.45 4.73 -1.16
C THR A 132 23.17 3.95 -1.47
N CYS A 133 22.73 3.11 -0.54
CA CYS A 133 21.47 2.37 -0.62
C CYS A 133 20.43 3.07 0.23
N CYS A 134 19.21 3.17 -0.29
CA CYS A 134 18.09 3.81 0.39
C CYS A 134 16.85 2.92 0.26
N CYS A 135 16.17 2.66 1.38
CA CYS A 135 14.81 2.16 1.38
C CYS A 135 13.87 3.34 1.65
N LEU A 136 12.97 3.59 0.72
CA LEU A 136 12.01 4.68 0.79
C LEU A 136 10.62 4.08 0.96
N LEU A 137 10.04 4.24 2.15
CA LEU A 137 8.68 3.83 2.45
C LEU A 137 7.76 5.04 2.29
N ALA A 138 7.03 5.08 1.19
CA ALA A 138 6.12 6.17 0.85
C ALA A 138 4.72 5.89 1.39
N ASP A 139 4.07 6.91 1.89
CA ASP A 139 2.67 6.89 2.34
C ASP A 139 1.74 7.41 1.23
N LYS A 140 0.43 7.21 1.38
CA LYS A 140 -0.61 7.78 0.51
C LYS A 140 -0.57 7.33 -0.96
N GLU A 141 0.02 6.18 -1.26
CA GLU A 141 0.05 5.67 -2.64
C GLU A 141 -1.37 5.49 -3.18
N GLU A 142 -2.24 4.84 -2.43
CA GLU A 142 -3.61 4.46 -2.79
C GLU A 142 -4.56 5.64 -3.06
N ILE A 143 -4.20 6.81 -2.58
CA ILE A 143 -4.93 8.06 -2.86
C ILE A 143 -4.20 8.97 -3.84
N GLY A 144 -3.24 8.45 -4.59
CA GLY A 144 -2.51 9.15 -5.64
C GLY A 144 -1.22 9.83 -5.18
N SER A 145 -0.58 9.33 -4.14
CA SER A 145 0.72 9.80 -3.61
C SER A 145 0.72 11.27 -3.21
N VAL A 146 -0.41 11.77 -2.72
CA VAL A 146 -0.62 13.18 -2.32
C VAL A 146 -0.24 13.40 -0.85
N GLY A 147 -0.22 14.68 -0.43
CA GLY A 147 0.11 15.07 0.94
C GLY A 147 1.62 15.12 1.22
N ALA A 148 1.97 15.53 2.43
CA ALA A 148 3.37 15.79 2.81
C ALA A 148 4.22 14.52 2.94
N THR A 149 3.59 13.36 3.11
CA THR A 149 4.24 12.06 3.26
C THR A 149 4.14 11.19 2.00
N GLY A 150 3.37 11.63 1.00
CA GLY A 150 3.24 10.95 -0.29
C GLY A 150 4.46 11.15 -1.19
N MET A 151 4.64 10.27 -2.16
CA MET A 151 5.81 10.31 -3.04
C MET A 151 5.93 11.58 -3.90
N ARG A 152 4.83 12.31 -4.10
CA ARG A 152 4.84 13.62 -4.81
C ARG A 152 5.37 14.77 -3.97
N ALA A 153 5.52 14.57 -2.66
CA ALA A 153 6.11 15.58 -1.80
C ALA A 153 7.64 15.64 -1.99
N HIS A 154 8.21 16.78 -1.68
CA HIS A 154 9.66 17.00 -1.82
C HIS A 154 10.49 16.36 -0.69
N TYR A 155 9.88 15.59 0.23
CA TYR A 155 10.60 15.06 1.39
C TYR A 155 11.78 14.17 1.01
N PHE A 156 11.61 13.31 -0.01
CA PHE A 156 12.68 12.46 -0.52
C PHE A 156 13.83 13.29 -1.11
N GLU A 157 13.49 14.24 -1.99
CA GLU A 157 14.47 15.13 -2.62
C GLU A 157 15.23 15.94 -1.57
N ASN A 158 14.51 16.49 -0.58
CA ASN A 158 15.10 17.24 0.52
C ASN A 158 16.03 16.36 1.38
N ALA A 159 15.62 15.14 1.73
CA ALA A 159 16.46 14.21 2.47
C ALA A 159 17.76 13.88 1.72
N MET A 160 17.68 13.66 0.41
CA MET A 160 18.87 13.43 -0.42
C MET A 160 19.77 14.66 -0.50
N ALA A 161 19.21 15.86 -0.56
CA ALA A 161 19.96 17.12 -0.52
C ALA A 161 20.74 17.26 0.79
N GLU A 162 20.08 17.02 1.93
CA GLU A 162 20.72 17.07 3.25
C GLU A 162 21.85 16.04 3.38
N LEU A 163 21.62 14.80 2.95
CA LEU A 163 22.66 13.75 2.96
C LEU A 163 23.87 14.14 2.10
N LEU A 164 23.66 14.69 0.91
CA LEU A 164 24.75 15.18 0.05
C LEU A 164 25.51 16.31 0.71
N ALA A 165 24.83 17.24 1.37
CA ALA A 165 25.45 18.36 2.07
C ALA A 165 26.37 17.91 3.22
N LEU A 166 26.13 16.75 3.82
CA LEU A 166 26.99 16.15 4.85
C LEU A 166 28.28 15.51 4.26
N THR A 167 28.28 15.19 2.97
CA THR A 167 29.39 14.41 2.37
C THR A 167 30.29 15.23 1.46
N ALA A 168 29.78 16.32 0.88
CA ALA A 168 30.51 17.15 -0.09
C ALA A 168 29.92 18.56 -0.15
N PRO A 169 30.61 19.55 -0.78
CA PRO A 169 30.02 20.84 -1.08
C PRO A 169 28.73 20.66 -1.88
N TYR A 170 27.62 21.14 -1.32
CA TYR A 170 26.29 21.01 -1.91
C TYR A 170 26.07 22.02 -3.04
N SER A 171 25.39 21.55 -4.08
CA SER A 171 24.74 22.39 -5.10
C SER A 171 23.53 21.64 -5.66
N ASP A 172 22.55 22.36 -6.18
CA ASP A 172 21.39 21.76 -6.86
C ASP A 172 21.81 20.86 -8.03
N LEU A 173 22.89 21.21 -8.71
CA LEU A 173 23.42 20.39 -9.80
C LEU A 173 23.98 19.06 -9.28
N THR A 174 24.59 19.05 -8.10
CA THR A 174 25.08 17.81 -7.45
C THR A 174 23.91 16.89 -7.12
N LEU A 175 22.85 17.42 -6.53
CA LEU A 175 21.62 16.65 -6.24
C LEU A 175 21.01 16.07 -7.52
N ARG A 176 20.79 16.90 -8.54
CA ARG A 176 20.20 16.46 -9.82
C ARG A 176 21.03 15.36 -10.49
N ARG A 177 22.36 15.46 -10.45
CA ARG A 177 23.25 14.42 -10.97
C ARG A 177 23.18 13.14 -10.15
N ALA A 178 23.11 13.23 -8.83
CA ALA A 178 22.99 12.07 -7.96
C ALA A 178 21.68 11.31 -8.25
N LEU A 179 20.56 12.03 -8.31
CA LEU A 179 19.25 11.45 -8.62
C LEU A 179 19.23 10.83 -10.03
N ALA A 180 19.71 11.54 -11.06
CA ALA A 180 19.73 11.03 -12.43
C ALA A 180 20.65 9.80 -12.61
N ASN A 181 21.66 9.63 -11.78
CA ASN A 181 22.53 8.45 -11.77
C ASN A 181 22.03 7.31 -10.87
N SER A 182 20.91 7.51 -10.18
CA SER A 182 20.32 6.53 -9.30
C SER A 182 19.50 5.49 -10.07
N ARG A 183 19.28 4.34 -9.42
CA ARG A 183 18.41 3.27 -9.90
C ARG A 183 17.44 2.91 -8.80
N MET A 184 16.22 2.59 -9.17
CA MET A 184 15.15 2.28 -8.23
C MET A 184 14.40 1.03 -8.67
N LEU A 185 14.17 0.15 -7.73
CA LEU A 185 13.07 -0.81 -7.79
C LEU A 185 11.87 -0.13 -7.13
N SER A 186 10.85 0.17 -7.91
CA SER A 186 9.55 0.63 -7.40
C SER A 186 8.80 -0.62 -6.97
N CYS A 187 8.91 -0.91 -5.68
CA CYS A 187 8.37 -2.15 -5.14
C CYS A 187 6.90 -1.95 -4.82
N ASP A 188 6.05 -2.70 -5.51
CA ASP A 188 4.61 -2.74 -5.38
C ASP A 188 4.08 -4.07 -5.88
N VAL A 189 2.99 -4.57 -5.30
CA VAL A 189 2.41 -5.86 -5.69
C VAL A 189 1.91 -5.84 -7.14
N SER A 190 1.87 -7.00 -7.77
CA SER A 190 1.35 -7.16 -9.13
C SER A 190 0.07 -8.00 -9.12
N ALA A 191 -0.84 -7.75 -10.06
CA ALA A 191 -2.06 -8.55 -10.18
C ALA A 191 -1.74 -9.98 -10.67
N GLY A 192 -1.92 -10.94 -9.79
CA GLY A 192 -1.78 -12.36 -10.12
C GLY A 192 -2.89 -12.83 -11.07
N TYR A 193 -2.54 -13.69 -12.02
CA TYR A 193 -3.52 -14.29 -12.91
C TYR A 193 -4.53 -15.13 -12.12
N ASP A 194 -5.80 -14.70 -12.19
CA ASP A 194 -6.91 -15.43 -11.59
C ASP A 194 -7.71 -16.14 -12.70
N PRO A 195 -7.76 -17.48 -12.72
CA PRO A 195 -8.49 -18.21 -13.73
C PRO A 195 -10.01 -17.97 -13.71
N LEU A 196 -10.59 -17.54 -12.57
CA LEU A 196 -12.00 -17.16 -12.50
C LEU A 196 -12.30 -15.89 -13.28
N TYR A 197 -11.31 -15.00 -13.40
CA TYR A 197 -11.40 -13.72 -14.10
C TYR A 197 -10.44 -13.66 -15.31
N GLY A 198 -10.07 -14.79 -15.87
CA GLY A 198 -9.11 -14.90 -16.96
C GLY A 198 -9.38 -13.99 -18.15
N GLY A 199 -10.64 -13.59 -18.36
CA GLY A 199 -11.02 -12.61 -19.40
C GLY A 199 -10.44 -11.22 -19.23
N ALA A 200 -10.02 -10.82 -18.00
CA ALA A 200 -9.41 -9.53 -17.72
C ALA A 200 -7.89 -9.52 -17.99
N PHE A 201 -7.27 -10.68 -18.21
CA PHE A 201 -5.83 -10.84 -18.40
C PHE A 201 -5.46 -11.24 -19.82
N GLU A 202 -4.26 -10.86 -20.26
CA GLU A 202 -3.57 -11.52 -21.36
C GLU A 202 -2.65 -12.60 -20.76
N LYS A 203 -3.06 -13.85 -20.86
CA LYS A 203 -2.39 -14.96 -20.16
C LYS A 203 -0.91 -15.08 -20.45
N LYS A 204 -0.46 -14.70 -21.65
CA LYS A 204 0.95 -14.74 -22.03
C LYS A 204 1.82 -13.67 -21.38
N ASN A 205 1.17 -12.68 -20.76
CA ASN A 205 1.81 -11.53 -20.14
C ASN A 205 1.22 -11.22 -18.76
N ALA A 206 0.77 -12.22 -18.06
CA ALA A 206 0.21 -12.13 -16.72
C ALA A 206 1.17 -12.70 -15.68
N ALA A 207 1.21 -12.08 -14.50
CA ALA A 207 1.98 -12.58 -13.38
C ALA A 207 1.34 -13.86 -12.83
N LEU A 208 2.14 -14.88 -12.58
CA LEU A 208 1.68 -16.17 -12.06
C LEU A 208 2.09 -16.32 -10.59
N MET A 209 1.14 -16.76 -9.77
CA MET A 209 1.41 -17.06 -8.36
C MET A 209 2.50 -18.14 -8.26
N GLY A 210 3.43 -17.96 -7.29
CA GLY A 210 4.51 -18.91 -7.07
C GLY A 210 5.64 -18.93 -8.11
N HIS A 211 5.63 -18.00 -9.07
CA HIS A 211 6.66 -17.89 -10.12
C HIS A 211 7.71 -16.81 -9.84
N GLY A 212 7.84 -16.39 -8.60
CA GLY A 212 8.86 -15.45 -8.15
C GLY A 212 8.51 -13.98 -8.39
N VAL A 213 9.52 -13.14 -8.26
CA VAL A 213 9.41 -11.69 -8.41
C VAL A 213 8.92 -11.33 -9.81
N CYS A 214 7.95 -10.40 -9.87
CA CYS A 214 7.42 -9.88 -11.13
C CYS A 214 8.01 -8.52 -11.44
N TYR A 215 8.59 -8.37 -12.63
CA TYR A 215 8.99 -7.07 -13.19
C TYR A 215 7.95 -6.60 -14.20
N ASN A 216 7.41 -5.41 -13.98
CA ASN A 216 6.55 -4.73 -14.95
C ASN A 216 7.39 -3.69 -15.68
N LYS A 217 7.85 -4.03 -16.90
CA LYS A 217 8.67 -3.14 -17.71
C LYS A 217 7.91 -1.88 -18.12
N PHE A 218 6.64 -2.03 -18.38
CA PHE A 218 5.75 -0.96 -18.80
C PHE A 218 4.52 -0.92 -17.89
N THR A 219 4.21 0.24 -17.34
CA THR A 219 3.05 0.45 -16.45
C THR A 219 2.18 1.61 -16.95
N GLY A 220 1.07 1.83 -16.28
CA GLY A 220 0.19 2.93 -16.56
C GLY A 220 -1.22 2.49 -16.93
N SER A 221 -2.22 3.29 -16.52
CA SER A 221 -3.63 3.04 -16.80
C SER A 221 -3.89 3.07 -18.30
N ARG A 222 -4.36 1.96 -18.85
CA ARG A 222 -4.58 1.75 -20.29
C ARG A 222 -3.34 2.10 -21.13
N GLY A 223 -2.14 1.91 -20.56
CA GLY A 223 -0.89 2.22 -21.18
C GLY A 223 -0.58 3.70 -21.41
N LYS A 224 -1.24 4.63 -20.71
CA LYS A 224 -1.12 6.07 -21.03
C LYS A 224 -0.97 7.00 -19.84
N SER A 225 -1.52 6.69 -18.67
CA SER A 225 -1.53 7.59 -17.52
C SER A 225 -0.75 7.02 -16.35
N GLY A 226 0.11 7.83 -15.73
CA GLY A 226 1.00 7.39 -14.66
C GLY A 226 1.97 6.31 -15.13
N SER A 227 2.39 6.37 -16.39
CA SER A 227 3.19 5.33 -17.04
C SER A 227 4.67 5.46 -16.70
N ASN A 228 5.33 4.32 -16.54
CA ASN A 228 6.78 4.17 -16.61
C ASN A 228 7.13 3.15 -17.71
N ASP A 229 8.21 3.38 -18.41
CA ASP A 229 8.79 2.44 -19.38
C ASP A 229 10.27 2.22 -19.00
N ALA A 230 10.52 1.12 -18.30
CA ALA A 230 11.87 0.80 -17.82
C ALA A 230 12.84 0.53 -18.97
N ASN A 231 14.07 1.01 -18.83
CA ASN A 231 15.10 0.80 -19.83
C ASN A 231 15.48 -0.69 -19.96
N ALA A 232 15.70 -1.13 -21.20
CA ALA A 232 16.09 -2.50 -21.48
C ALA A 232 17.44 -2.87 -20.85
N GLU A 233 18.38 -1.92 -20.80
CA GLU A 233 19.70 -2.09 -20.17
C GLU A 233 19.57 -2.32 -18.66
N PHE A 234 18.68 -1.60 -17.98
CA PHE A 234 18.44 -1.79 -16.57
C PHE A 234 17.80 -3.16 -16.29
N LEU A 235 16.77 -3.54 -17.05
CA LEU A 235 16.17 -4.86 -16.96
C LEU A 235 17.21 -5.97 -17.25
N GLY A 236 18.10 -5.76 -18.20
CA GLY A 236 19.19 -6.69 -18.52
C GLY A 236 20.13 -6.92 -17.33
N ARG A 237 20.47 -5.86 -16.57
CA ARG A 237 21.25 -5.98 -15.33
C ARG A 237 20.50 -6.76 -14.25
N LEU A 238 19.22 -6.48 -14.04
CA LEU A 238 18.39 -7.20 -13.07
C LEU A 238 18.30 -8.68 -13.42
N ARG A 239 18.07 -9.01 -14.69
CA ARG A 239 18.09 -10.40 -15.16
C ARG A 239 19.40 -11.11 -14.81
N LYS A 240 20.53 -10.42 -14.99
CA LYS A 240 21.82 -11.00 -14.62
C LYS A 240 21.93 -11.23 -13.12
N ILE A 241 21.52 -10.26 -12.29
CA ILE A 241 21.52 -10.39 -10.83
C ILE A 241 20.68 -11.59 -10.40
N MET A 242 19.47 -11.74 -10.95
CA MET A 242 18.58 -12.85 -10.63
C MET A 242 19.20 -14.20 -11.03
N ALA A 243 19.80 -14.28 -12.21
CA ALA A 243 20.45 -15.51 -12.69
C ALA A 243 21.66 -15.87 -11.84
N ASP A 244 22.53 -14.92 -11.52
CA ASP A 244 23.73 -15.13 -10.71
C ASP A 244 23.41 -15.61 -9.29
N ASN A 245 22.22 -15.26 -8.77
CA ASN A 245 21.76 -15.61 -7.42
C ASN A 245 20.68 -16.70 -7.41
N SER A 246 20.37 -17.29 -8.55
CA SER A 246 19.34 -18.35 -8.67
C SER A 246 17.95 -17.90 -8.17
N VAL A 247 17.61 -16.63 -8.33
CA VAL A 247 16.31 -16.08 -7.94
C VAL A 247 15.33 -16.24 -9.11
N THR A 248 14.19 -16.87 -8.82
CA THR A 248 13.09 -16.99 -9.80
C THR A 248 12.40 -15.65 -9.99
N TRP A 249 12.14 -15.30 -11.23
CA TRP A 249 11.49 -14.05 -11.61
C TRP A 249 10.69 -14.21 -12.90
N GLN A 250 9.80 -13.28 -13.15
CA GLN A 250 8.94 -13.23 -14.33
C GLN A 250 8.73 -11.78 -14.78
N THR A 251 8.18 -11.59 -15.98
CA THR A 251 7.69 -10.29 -16.44
C THR A 251 6.20 -10.38 -16.69
N ALA A 252 5.48 -9.32 -16.40
CA ALA A 252 4.05 -9.23 -16.68
C ALA A 252 3.61 -7.78 -16.86
N GLU A 253 2.37 -7.65 -17.34
CA GLU A 253 1.60 -6.42 -17.31
C GLU A 253 0.38 -6.61 -16.39
N LEU A 254 -0.17 -5.51 -15.91
CA LEU A 254 -1.33 -5.50 -15.02
C LEU A 254 -2.62 -5.58 -15.85
N GLY A 255 -3.08 -6.82 -16.13
CA GLY A 255 -4.26 -7.07 -16.95
C GLY A 255 -4.03 -6.87 -18.46
N LYS A 256 -5.11 -6.79 -19.22
CA LYS A 256 -5.03 -6.47 -20.65
C LYS A 256 -4.76 -4.98 -20.86
N VAL A 257 -3.98 -4.63 -21.87
CA VAL A 257 -3.55 -3.26 -22.18
C VAL A 257 -4.71 -2.24 -22.23
N ASP A 258 -5.82 -2.59 -22.88
CA ASP A 258 -6.96 -1.67 -23.01
C ASP A 258 -7.96 -1.74 -21.84
N VAL A 259 -7.82 -2.69 -20.95
CA VAL A 259 -8.73 -2.95 -19.82
C VAL A 259 -8.09 -2.63 -18.49
N GLY A 260 -6.86 -3.09 -18.31
CA GLY A 260 -6.10 -3.00 -17.08
C GLY A 260 -5.12 -1.84 -17.07
N GLY A 261 -4.09 -2.04 -16.29
CA GLY A 261 -3.04 -1.07 -16.03
C GLY A 261 -3.32 -0.31 -14.74
N GLY A 262 -2.28 -0.10 -13.97
CA GLY A 262 -2.25 0.71 -12.77
C GLY A 262 -1.09 1.68 -12.84
N GLY A 263 -1.24 2.85 -12.23
CA GLY A 263 -0.12 3.73 -11.93
C GLY A 263 0.51 3.26 -10.63
N THR A 264 1.82 3.35 -10.56
CA THR A 264 2.62 3.17 -9.35
C THR A 264 3.40 4.45 -9.10
N ILE A 265 4.22 4.48 -8.05
CA ILE A 265 5.11 5.63 -7.81
C ILE A 265 6.30 5.69 -8.80
N ALA A 266 6.51 4.68 -9.62
CA ALA A 266 7.64 4.57 -10.55
C ALA A 266 7.80 5.80 -11.44
N TYR A 267 6.73 6.27 -12.06
CA TYR A 267 6.80 7.44 -12.94
C TYR A 267 7.24 8.72 -12.23
N ILE A 268 6.93 8.85 -10.92
CA ILE A 268 7.30 10.02 -10.12
C ILE A 268 8.82 10.07 -9.95
N CYS A 269 9.44 8.95 -9.60
CA CYS A 269 10.88 8.85 -9.48
C CYS A 269 11.59 8.95 -10.84
N ALA A 270 10.98 8.43 -11.91
CA ALA A 270 11.50 8.58 -13.26
C ALA A 270 11.60 10.05 -13.71
N LEU A 271 10.81 10.98 -13.14
CA LEU A 271 10.93 12.42 -13.40
C LEU A 271 12.29 13.01 -12.98
N TYR A 272 12.98 12.37 -12.05
CA TYR A 272 14.34 12.75 -11.65
C TYR A 272 15.42 12.26 -12.65
N GLY A 273 15.02 11.51 -13.67
CA GLY A 273 15.94 10.89 -14.62
C GLY A 273 16.54 9.57 -14.14
N MET A 274 16.02 8.99 -13.07
CA MET A 274 16.43 7.67 -12.56
C MET A 274 16.05 6.55 -13.54
N GLU A 275 16.83 5.49 -13.53
CA GLU A 275 16.41 4.20 -14.11
C GLU A 275 15.44 3.53 -13.10
N VAL A 276 14.17 3.41 -13.42
CA VAL A 276 13.12 2.87 -12.54
C VAL A 276 12.41 1.71 -13.22
N ILE A 277 12.15 0.65 -12.48
CA ILE A 277 11.29 -0.46 -12.89
C ILE A 277 10.39 -0.87 -11.72
N ASP A 278 9.14 -1.22 -12.04
CA ASP A 278 8.24 -1.81 -11.07
C ASP A 278 8.62 -3.26 -10.79
N SER A 279 8.65 -3.62 -9.52
CA SER A 279 9.11 -4.92 -9.05
C SER A 279 8.31 -5.34 -7.82
N GLY A 280 7.65 -6.48 -7.88
CA GLY A 280 6.88 -6.96 -6.74
C GLY A 280 6.49 -8.42 -6.83
N VAL A 281 5.54 -8.82 -6.03
CA VAL A 281 5.03 -10.20 -6.02
C VAL A 281 3.58 -10.22 -6.49
N PRO A 282 3.16 -11.28 -7.21
CA PRO A 282 1.77 -11.44 -7.61
C PRO A 282 0.88 -11.68 -6.38
N VAL A 283 -0.24 -10.96 -6.32
CA VAL A 283 -1.29 -11.19 -5.32
C VAL A 283 -2.65 -11.36 -6.00
N LEU A 284 -3.57 -12.03 -5.33
CA LEU A 284 -4.97 -12.09 -5.71
C LEU A 284 -5.78 -11.13 -4.84
N SER A 285 -6.89 -10.62 -5.36
CA SER A 285 -7.80 -9.75 -4.61
C SER A 285 -7.10 -8.53 -3.99
N MET A 286 -6.21 -7.88 -4.74
CA MET A 286 -5.35 -6.77 -4.30
C MET A 286 -6.12 -5.72 -3.47
N HIS A 287 -7.21 -5.20 -4.01
CA HIS A 287 -8.07 -4.20 -3.35
C HIS A 287 -9.45 -4.77 -2.97
N ALA A 288 -9.62 -6.09 -2.93
CA ALA A 288 -10.92 -6.70 -2.68
C ALA A 288 -10.97 -7.50 -1.38
#